data_195bb8163e536b888f72bd114ab2280d
#
_entry.id   195bb8163e536b888f72bd114ab2280d
#
_cell.length_a   1.000
_cell.length_b   1.000
_cell.length_c   1.000
_cell.angle_alpha   90.00
_cell.angle_beta   90.00
_cell.angle_gamma   90.00
#
_symmetry.space_group_name_H-M   'P 1'
#
loop_
_entity.id
_entity.type
_entity.pdbx_description
1 polymer ?
#
loop_
_entity_poly.entity_id
_entity_poly.type
_entity_poly.pdbx_seq_one_letter_code
_entity_poly.pdbx_strand_id
1 'polypeptide(L)'
;MLFRSNRVVLGNNVRVQNNVSIYDNVILEDDVFCGPSMVFTNVLNPRAHVSRKHEYRNTLVRKGASIGANATVVCGTTIGRYAFIAAGAVVSRNVPDHALMVGVPARRTGWVCQCGVKLPDLSHGQDSAIVHCPDCHTGYTITPHACEPIEPEA
;
A
#
# COMPACT_ATOMS: atom_id res chain seq x y z
N MET A 1 18.05 -12.14 -1.53
CA MET A 1 17.26 -13.32 -1.93
C MET A 1 15.79 -12.97 -1.81
N LEU A 2 15.00 -13.25 -2.84
CA LEU A 2 13.53 -13.15 -2.80
C LEU A 2 12.98 -14.50 -2.34
N PHE A 3 12.25 -14.52 -1.24
CA PHE A 3 11.46 -15.69 -0.86
C PHE A 3 10.04 -15.54 -1.39
N ARG A 4 9.60 -16.47 -2.22
CA ARG A 4 8.25 -16.52 -2.78
C ARG A 4 7.65 -17.91 -2.57
N SER A 5 6.47 -17.95 -2.01
CA SER A 5 5.69 -19.18 -1.85
C SER A 5 4.87 -19.52 -3.10
N ASN A 6 4.36 -20.75 -3.20
CA ASN A 6 3.68 -21.26 -4.40
C ASN A 6 2.28 -20.65 -4.65
N ARG A 7 1.68 -19.99 -3.66
CA ARG A 7 0.33 -19.38 -3.76
C ARG A 7 0.37 -17.86 -3.81
N VAL A 8 1.42 -17.28 -4.35
CA VAL A 8 1.57 -15.85 -4.56
C VAL A 8 1.13 -15.51 -5.98
N VAL A 9 0.30 -14.48 -6.13
CA VAL A 9 -0.09 -13.94 -7.43
C VAL A 9 0.62 -12.61 -7.63
N LEU A 10 1.31 -12.47 -8.76
CA LEU A 10 1.96 -11.23 -9.17
C LEU A 10 1.36 -10.78 -10.50
N GLY A 11 0.90 -9.55 -10.55
CA GLY A 11 0.45 -8.89 -11.77
C GLY A 11 1.61 -8.49 -12.70
N ASN A 12 1.30 -7.68 -13.69
CA ASN A 12 2.28 -7.20 -14.65
C ASN A 12 3.14 -6.08 -14.06
N ASN A 13 4.40 -5.96 -14.51
CA ASN A 13 5.34 -4.91 -14.12
C ASN A 13 5.52 -4.76 -12.60
N VAL A 14 5.30 -5.81 -11.82
CA VAL A 14 5.57 -5.81 -10.38
C VAL A 14 7.08 -5.77 -10.13
N ARG A 15 7.54 -4.83 -9.32
CA ARG A 15 8.95 -4.69 -8.97
C ARG A 15 9.19 -5.07 -7.51
N VAL A 16 9.90 -6.16 -7.30
CA VAL A 16 10.26 -6.65 -5.97
C VAL A 16 11.76 -6.48 -5.77
N GLN A 17 12.13 -5.68 -4.78
CA GLN A 17 13.51 -5.40 -4.47
C GLN A 17 14.17 -6.50 -3.64
N ASN A 18 15.44 -6.33 -3.32
CA ASN A 18 16.23 -7.34 -2.59
C ASN A 18 15.65 -7.63 -1.21
N ASN A 19 15.81 -8.88 -0.77
CA ASN A 19 15.50 -9.32 0.58
C ASN A 19 14.02 -9.14 0.98
N VAL A 20 13.11 -9.33 0.03
CA VAL A 20 11.65 -9.28 0.27
C VAL A 20 11.12 -10.70 0.45
N SER A 21 10.29 -10.90 1.48
CA SER A 21 9.60 -12.16 1.74
C SER A 21 8.12 -12.02 1.40
N ILE A 22 7.66 -12.81 0.42
CA ILE A 22 6.25 -12.86 0.01
C ILE A 22 5.73 -14.27 0.28
N TYR A 23 4.82 -14.37 1.22
CA TYR A 23 4.23 -15.63 1.66
C TYR A 23 2.97 -15.98 0.89
N ASP A 24 2.43 -17.18 1.14
CA ASP A 24 1.16 -17.65 0.59
C ASP A 24 0.03 -16.62 0.80
N ASN A 25 -0.88 -16.56 -0.17
CA ASN A 25 -2.09 -15.73 -0.15
C ASN A 25 -1.81 -14.21 -0.26
N VAL A 26 -0.63 -13.81 -0.71
CA VAL A 26 -0.36 -12.42 -1.10
C VAL A 26 -0.64 -12.26 -2.59
N ILE A 27 -1.45 -11.26 -2.92
CA ILE A 27 -1.79 -10.86 -4.29
C ILE A 27 -1.26 -9.45 -4.50
N LEU A 28 -0.37 -9.29 -5.47
CA LEU A 28 0.11 -7.99 -5.94
C LEU A 28 -0.47 -7.74 -7.33
N GLU A 29 -1.30 -6.70 -7.45
CA GLU A 29 -1.82 -6.26 -8.76
C GLU A 29 -0.70 -5.61 -9.60
N ASP A 30 -1.05 -5.14 -10.81
CA ASP A 30 -0.11 -4.52 -11.73
C ASP A 30 0.60 -3.30 -11.12
N ASP A 31 1.83 -3.05 -11.57
CA ASP A 31 2.62 -1.86 -11.24
C ASP A 31 2.94 -1.70 -9.74
N VAL A 32 2.81 -2.75 -8.93
CA VAL A 32 3.16 -2.70 -7.50
C VAL A 32 4.68 -2.67 -7.31
N PHE A 33 5.13 -1.80 -6.41
CA PHE A 33 6.53 -1.73 -5.99
C PHE A 33 6.70 -2.20 -4.54
N CYS A 34 7.59 -3.17 -4.33
CA CYS A 34 8.01 -3.64 -3.00
C CYS A 34 9.45 -3.23 -2.74
N GLY A 35 9.66 -2.30 -1.82
CA GLY A 35 10.98 -1.80 -1.43
C GLY A 35 11.85 -2.85 -0.75
N PRO A 36 13.18 -2.65 -0.68
CA PRO A 36 14.10 -3.64 -0.13
C PRO A 36 13.79 -3.93 1.34
N SER A 37 13.88 -5.21 1.68
CA SER A 37 13.68 -5.73 3.04
C SER A 37 12.28 -5.47 3.63
N MET A 38 11.27 -5.09 2.82
CA MET A 38 9.90 -5.10 3.30
C MET A 38 9.44 -6.55 3.49
N VAL A 39 8.43 -6.76 4.33
CA VAL A 39 7.92 -8.11 4.62
C VAL A 39 6.40 -8.14 4.73
N PHE A 40 5.80 -9.20 4.18
CA PHE A 40 4.42 -9.58 4.45
C PHE A 40 4.39 -10.62 5.56
N THR A 41 3.43 -10.57 6.48
CA THR A 41 3.14 -11.68 7.38
C THR A 41 2.05 -12.58 6.78
N ASN A 42 1.80 -13.76 7.34
CA ASN A 42 0.78 -14.69 6.84
C ASN A 42 -0.20 -15.16 7.91
N VAL A 43 0.17 -15.04 9.19
CA VAL A 43 -0.65 -15.39 10.34
C VAL A 43 -0.54 -14.34 11.42
N LEU A 44 -1.64 -14.08 12.17
CA LEU A 44 -1.66 -12.99 13.17
C LEU A 44 -1.00 -13.36 14.49
N ASN A 45 -1.08 -14.62 14.90
CA ASN A 45 -0.69 -15.08 16.23
C ASN A 45 0.15 -16.36 16.18
N PRO A 46 1.35 -16.30 15.58
CA PRO A 46 2.20 -17.49 15.42
C PRO A 46 2.66 -18.03 16.78
N ARG A 47 2.76 -19.36 16.86
CA ARG A 47 3.38 -20.10 17.96
C ARG A 47 4.13 -21.30 17.39
N ALA A 48 5.36 -21.52 17.80
CA ALA A 48 6.19 -22.58 17.25
C ALA A 48 5.59 -24.00 17.47
N HIS A 49 4.94 -24.22 18.60
CA HIS A 49 4.34 -25.51 18.97
C HIS A 49 2.89 -25.68 18.50
N VAL A 50 2.30 -24.68 17.82
CA VAL A 50 0.92 -24.73 17.31
C VAL A 50 0.92 -24.50 15.81
N SER A 51 0.51 -25.50 15.02
CA SER A 51 0.37 -25.33 13.58
C SER A 51 -0.83 -24.45 13.25
N ARG A 52 -0.59 -23.33 12.56
CA ARG A 52 -1.63 -22.38 12.11
C ARG A 52 -1.67 -22.22 10.60
N LYS A 53 -1.19 -23.22 9.85
CA LYS A 53 -1.15 -23.17 8.38
C LYS A 53 -2.53 -22.97 7.73
N HIS A 54 -3.60 -23.37 8.41
CA HIS A 54 -4.98 -23.19 7.97
C HIS A 54 -5.55 -21.79 8.28
N GLU A 55 -4.81 -20.96 9.04
CA GLU A 55 -5.22 -19.61 9.43
C GLU A 55 -4.53 -18.50 8.59
N TYR A 56 -3.86 -18.87 7.49
CA TYR A 56 -3.21 -17.89 6.61
C TYR A 56 -4.25 -16.95 6.01
N ARG A 57 -3.99 -15.64 6.13
CA ARG A 57 -4.90 -14.60 5.66
C ARG A 57 -4.42 -14.01 4.34
N ASN A 58 -5.37 -13.67 3.48
CA ASN A 58 -5.08 -13.02 2.21
C ASN A 58 -4.64 -11.58 2.43
N THR A 59 -3.63 -11.14 1.68
CA THR A 59 -3.22 -9.75 1.61
C THR A 59 -3.29 -9.31 0.15
N LEU A 60 -4.02 -8.23 -0.11
CA LEU A 60 -4.19 -7.67 -1.43
C LEU A 60 -3.47 -6.32 -1.51
N VAL A 61 -2.56 -6.19 -2.46
CA VAL A 61 -1.93 -4.91 -2.82
C VAL A 61 -2.42 -4.51 -4.20
N ARG A 62 -3.16 -3.42 -4.25
CA ARG A 62 -3.82 -2.97 -5.48
C ARG A 62 -2.86 -2.22 -6.39
N LYS A 63 -3.30 -2.07 -7.64
CA LYS A 63 -2.52 -1.49 -8.73
C LYS A 63 -1.78 -0.21 -8.34
N GLY A 64 -0.52 -0.13 -8.70
CA GLY A 64 0.32 1.06 -8.57
C GLY A 64 0.75 1.39 -7.14
N ALA A 65 0.38 0.59 -6.13
CA ALA A 65 0.81 0.85 -4.76
C ALA A 65 2.32 0.65 -4.58
N SER A 66 2.92 1.49 -3.74
CA SER A 66 4.34 1.40 -3.38
C SER A 66 4.51 1.12 -1.89
N ILE A 67 5.33 0.12 -1.58
CA ILE A 67 5.66 -0.25 -0.20
C ILE A 67 7.13 0.05 0.04
N GLY A 68 7.40 0.96 0.97
CA GLY A 68 8.75 1.43 1.29
C GLY A 68 9.64 0.38 1.92
N ALA A 69 10.94 0.65 1.91
CA ALA A 69 11.95 -0.23 2.50
C ALA A 69 11.67 -0.53 3.97
N ASN A 70 11.93 -1.76 4.42
CA ASN A 70 11.72 -2.22 5.80
C ASN A 70 10.28 -2.06 6.32
N ALA A 71 9.30 -1.80 5.47
CA ALA A 71 7.91 -1.77 5.90
C ALA A 71 7.41 -3.18 6.21
N THR A 72 6.46 -3.28 7.14
CA THR A 72 5.78 -4.54 7.47
C THR A 72 4.30 -4.43 7.14
N VAL A 73 3.79 -5.40 6.37
CA VAL A 73 2.37 -5.51 6.04
C VAL A 73 1.79 -6.72 6.77
N VAL A 74 0.91 -6.44 7.73
CA VAL A 74 0.22 -7.49 8.49
C VAL A 74 -0.83 -8.15 7.62
N CYS A 75 -0.88 -9.47 7.65
CA CYS A 75 -1.79 -10.27 6.83
C CYS A 75 -3.27 -9.93 7.08
N GLY A 76 -4.10 -10.12 6.06
CA GLY A 76 -5.52 -9.79 6.10
C GLY A 76 -5.84 -8.34 5.76
N THR A 77 -4.85 -7.55 5.31
CA THR A 77 -5.03 -6.16 4.90
C THR A 77 -5.14 -6.00 3.40
N THR A 78 -5.88 -4.98 2.96
CA THR A 78 -5.88 -4.50 1.59
C THR A 78 -5.17 -3.16 1.54
N ILE A 79 -4.17 -3.02 0.65
CA ILE A 79 -3.52 -1.74 0.34
C ILE A 79 -4.16 -1.20 -0.93
N GLY A 80 -4.70 0.00 -0.86
CA GLY A 80 -5.44 0.67 -1.93
C GLY A 80 -4.57 1.02 -3.14
N ARG A 81 -5.23 1.37 -4.24
CA ARG A 81 -4.57 1.75 -5.49
C ARG A 81 -3.70 2.98 -5.27
N TYR A 82 -2.49 2.96 -5.83
CA TYR A 82 -1.54 4.06 -5.75
C TYR A 82 -1.24 4.55 -4.32
N ALA A 83 -1.58 3.75 -3.29
CA ALA A 83 -1.20 4.07 -1.93
C ALA A 83 0.32 4.01 -1.76
N PHE A 84 0.85 4.85 -0.89
CA PHE A 84 2.27 4.93 -0.61
C PHE A 84 2.53 4.61 0.87
N ILE A 85 3.17 3.49 1.12
CA ILE A 85 3.59 3.07 2.46
C ILE A 85 5.02 3.54 2.67
N ALA A 86 5.24 4.43 3.61
CA ALA A 86 6.56 4.96 3.91
C ALA A 86 7.52 3.86 4.43
N ALA A 87 8.81 4.09 4.26
CA ALA A 87 9.83 3.18 4.77
C ALA A 87 9.67 2.96 6.30
N GLY A 88 9.83 1.71 6.74
CA GLY A 88 9.72 1.33 8.15
C GLY A 88 8.30 1.36 8.72
N ALA A 89 7.27 1.66 7.95
CA ALA A 89 5.90 1.70 8.45
C ALA A 89 5.35 0.28 8.71
N VAL A 90 4.46 0.15 9.71
CA VAL A 90 3.76 -1.10 10.01
C VAL A 90 2.28 -0.95 9.71
N VAL A 91 1.84 -1.56 8.62
CA VAL A 91 0.46 -1.56 8.15
C VAL A 91 -0.30 -2.71 8.80
N SER A 92 -1.26 -2.40 9.65
CA SER A 92 -2.09 -3.38 10.39
C SER A 92 -3.59 -3.27 10.09
N ARG A 93 -3.98 -2.38 9.17
CA ARG A 93 -5.38 -2.14 8.74
C ARG A 93 -5.43 -1.83 7.26
N ASN A 94 -6.62 -1.92 6.66
CA ASN A 94 -6.81 -1.53 5.26
C ASN A 94 -6.39 -0.08 5.02
N VAL A 95 -5.80 0.13 3.86
CA VAL A 95 -5.26 1.42 3.41
C VAL A 95 -6.12 1.92 2.26
N PRO A 96 -6.65 3.15 2.33
CA PRO A 96 -7.40 3.76 1.23
C PRO A 96 -6.55 3.95 -0.03
N ASP A 97 -7.21 4.06 -1.18
CA ASP A 97 -6.57 4.45 -2.43
C ASP A 97 -5.87 5.81 -2.27
N HIS A 98 -4.70 5.97 -2.86
CA HIS A 98 -3.88 7.18 -2.81
C HIS A 98 -3.41 7.64 -1.40
N ALA A 99 -3.59 6.84 -0.36
CA ALA A 99 -3.18 7.21 0.99
C ALA A 99 -1.67 7.18 1.18
N LEU A 100 -1.12 8.23 1.81
CA LEU A 100 0.25 8.25 2.32
C LEU A 100 0.24 7.75 3.77
N MET A 101 0.84 6.57 3.99
CA MET A 101 0.87 5.91 5.30
C MET A 101 2.25 5.98 5.92
N VAL A 102 2.36 6.45 7.15
CA VAL A 102 3.64 6.64 7.85
C VAL A 102 3.55 6.11 9.28
N GLY A 103 4.62 5.53 9.78
CA GLY A 103 4.82 5.24 11.20
C GLY A 103 4.44 3.83 11.66
N VAL A 104 4.56 3.62 12.97
CA VAL A 104 4.29 2.36 13.68
C VAL A 104 3.40 2.63 14.88
N PRO A 105 2.12 2.24 14.83
CA PRO A 105 1.39 1.71 13.68
C PRO A 105 1.19 2.79 12.60
N ALA A 106 1.13 2.36 11.34
CA ALA A 106 0.97 3.28 10.21
C ALA A 106 -0.33 4.08 10.31
N ARG A 107 -0.22 5.39 10.07
CA ARG A 107 -1.34 6.33 10.03
C ARG A 107 -1.28 7.11 8.72
N ARG A 108 -2.45 7.44 8.20
CA ARG A 108 -2.52 8.29 7.01
C ARG A 108 -2.13 9.73 7.39
N THR A 109 -1.14 10.26 6.69
CA THR A 109 -0.62 11.63 6.89
C THR A 109 -0.91 12.55 5.70
N GLY A 110 -1.58 12.03 4.66
CA GLY A 110 -1.91 12.79 3.46
C GLY A 110 -2.34 11.89 2.33
N TRP A 111 -2.34 12.44 1.13
CA TRP A 111 -2.65 11.77 -0.12
C TRP A 111 -1.49 11.87 -1.10
N VAL A 112 -1.37 10.90 -2.00
CA VAL A 112 -0.35 10.89 -3.06
C VAL A 112 -0.97 10.74 -4.43
N CYS A 113 -0.37 11.40 -5.40
CA CYS A 113 -0.69 11.23 -6.80
C CYS A 113 -0.29 9.83 -7.31
N GLN A 114 -0.88 9.39 -8.40
CA GLN A 114 -0.43 8.18 -9.10
C GLN A 114 1.04 8.21 -9.53
N CYS A 115 1.65 9.38 -9.70
CA CYS A 115 3.09 9.52 -9.95
C CYS A 115 3.95 9.40 -8.69
N GLY A 116 3.34 9.28 -7.49
CA GLY A 116 4.02 9.12 -6.20
C GLY A 116 4.31 10.41 -5.44
N VAL A 117 4.00 11.58 -6.01
CA VAL A 117 4.21 12.88 -5.37
C VAL A 117 3.09 13.17 -4.38
N LYS A 118 3.43 13.68 -3.18
CA LYS A 118 2.44 14.10 -2.19
C LYS A 118 1.56 15.21 -2.74
N LEU A 119 0.24 15.04 -2.61
CA LEU A 119 -0.73 16.07 -2.97
C LEU A 119 -0.82 17.14 -1.87
N PRO A 120 -1.27 18.37 -2.22
CA PRO A 120 -1.59 19.39 -1.22
C PRO A 120 -2.60 18.85 -0.20
N ASP A 121 -2.44 19.23 1.05
CA ASP A 121 -3.37 18.87 2.12
C ASP A 121 -4.62 19.77 2.07
N LEU A 122 -5.75 19.29 2.64
CA LEU A 122 -6.93 20.11 2.88
C LEU A 122 -6.58 21.26 3.84
N SER A 123 -7.06 22.46 3.53
CA SER A 123 -7.00 23.57 4.48
C SER A 123 -7.88 23.29 5.70
N HIS A 124 -7.52 23.88 6.82
CA HIS A 124 -8.27 23.70 8.06
C HIS A 124 -9.74 24.08 7.88
N GLY A 125 -10.65 23.14 8.22
CA GLY A 125 -12.10 23.36 8.14
C GLY A 125 -12.72 23.11 6.75
N GLN A 126 -11.95 22.62 5.78
CA GLN A 126 -12.51 22.19 4.50
C GLN A 126 -12.93 20.72 4.53
N ASP A 127 -14.13 20.43 4.03
CA ASP A 127 -14.65 19.07 3.88
C ASP A 127 -14.21 18.42 2.56
N SER A 128 -13.86 19.23 1.56
CA SER A 128 -13.35 18.76 0.26
C SER A 128 -12.60 19.87 -0.46
N ALA A 129 -11.69 19.47 -1.35
CA ALA A 129 -11.00 20.38 -2.28
C ALA A 129 -10.64 19.67 -3.58
N ILE A 130 -10.59 20.45 -4.67
CA ILE A 130 -9.93 20.03 -5.90
C ILE A 130 -8.48 20.47 -5.80
N VAL A 131 -7.57 19.52 -5.94
CA VAL A 131 -6.12 19.76 -5.91
C VAL A 131 -5.48 19.18 -7.16
N HIS A 132 -4.35 19.77 -7.57
CA HIS A 132 -3.57 19.26 -8.68
C HIS A 132 -2.20 18.81 -8.18
N CYS A 133 -1.70 17.71 -8.75
CA CYS A 133 -0.35 17.27 -8.49
C CYS A 133 0.65 18.35 -8.93
N PRO A 134 1.58 18.76 -8.07
CA PRO A 134 2.55 19.80 -8.43
C PRO A 134 3.53 19.39 -9.53
N ASP A 135 3.66 18.08 -9.79
CA ASP A 135 4.61 17.53 -10.76
C ASP A 135 3.91 17.16 -12.08
N CYS A 136 2.95 16.25 -12.08
CA CYS A 136 2.30 15.76 -13.31
C CYS A 136 0.95 16.45 -13.62
N HIS A 137 0.50 17.41 -12.79
CA HIS A 137 -0.72 18.21 -12.95
C HIS A 137 -2.03 17.43 -12.98
N THR A 138 -2.02 16.13 -12.71
CA THR A 138 -3.27 15.34 -12.58
C THR A 138 -4.12 15.91 -11.45
N GLY A 139 -5.42 16.11 -11.73
CA GLY A 139 -6.40 16.63 -10.77
C GLY A 139 -6.97 15.55 -9.89
N TYR A 140 -7.29 15.91 -8.65
CA TYR A 140 -7.92 15.05 -7.67
C TYR A 140 -8.97 15.81 -6.87
N THR A 141 -10.07 15.14 -6.54
CA THR A 141 -10.96 15.56 -5.47
C THR A 141 -10.51 14.86 -4.19
N ILE A 142 -10.14 15.64 -3.17
CA ILE A 142 -9.74 15.12 -1.87
C ILE A 142 -10.74 15.50 -0.79
N THR A 143 -10.94 14.57 0.14
CA THR A 143 -11.74 14.74 1.37
C THR A 143 -10.92 14.25 2.57
N PRO A 144 -11.38 14.42 3.81
CA PRO A 144 -10.75 13.79 4.96
C PRO A 144 -10.67 12.26 4.89
N HIS A 145 -11.44 11.62 4.00
CA HIS A 145 -11.57 10.15 3.97
C HIS A 145 -11.23 9.51 2.63
N ALA A 146 -11.17 10.29 1.54
CA ALA A 146 -10.96 9.77 0.19
C ALA A 146 -10.13 10.71 -0.68
N CYS A 147 -9.49 10.14 -1.69
CA CYS A 147 -8.79 10.85 -2.76
C CYS A 147 -9.15 10.17 -4.08
N GLU A 148 -9.81 10.90 -4.96
CA GLU A 148 -10.32 10.40 -6.23
C GLU A 148 -9.74 11.20 -7.40
N PRO A 149 -9.15 10.55 -8.42
CA PRO A 149 -8.68 11.26 -9.60
C PRO A 149 -9.88 11.87 -10.34
N ILE A 150 -9.71 13.09 -10.85
CA ILE A 150 -10.66 13.71 -11.75
C ILE A 150 -10.37 13.16 -13.15
N GLU A 151 -11.33 12.45 -13.75
CA GLU A 151 -11.19 11.99 -15.12
C GLU A 151 -11.10 13.22 -16.04
N PRO A 152 -10.15 13.23 -17.01
CA PRO A 152 -10.15 14.29 -18.01
C PRO A 152 -11.49 14.27 -18.75
N GLU A 153 -12.11 15.43 -18.91
CA GLU A 153 -13.28 15.56 -19.78
C GLU A 153 -12.93 15.01 -21.18
N ALA A 154 -13.79 14.13 -21.69
CA ALA A 154 -13.62 13.44 -22.96
C ALA A 154 -13.72 14.41 -24.15
#